data_669f1d95b7f3dbcc5607bc8891896449
#
_entry.id   669f1d95b7f3dbcc5607bc8891896449
#
_cell.length_a   1.000
_cell.length_b   1.000
_cell.length_c   1.000
_cell.angle_alpha   90.00
_cell.angle_beta   90.00
_cell.angle_gamma   90.00
#
_symmetry.space_group_name_H-M   'P 1'
#
loop_
_entity.id
_entity.type
_entity.pdbx_description
1 polymer ?
#
loop_
_entity_poly.entity_id
_entity_poly.type
_entity_poly.pdbx_seq_one_letter_code
_entity_poly.pdbx_strand_id
1 'polypeptide(L)'
;NGGASWSKRLTGTLWKDVKFKPGDPTISYATYSGSLYTSANTGNTWSLITLPVTGAIRIAIAVTPDNPDYVYLVLTKSDKTFSALLRSVNSGVDFTVMSTSPNIFDYECDGSETSGQGFYDLCIAADPTNANTIYVGSINNWKSTDGGVNWTIVSHWVGSTFGTICAASVHA
;
A
#
# COMPACT_ATOMS: atom_id res chain seq x y z
N ASN A 1 -2.23 17.28 22.41
CA ASN A 1 -3.43 17.87 23.02
C ASN A 1 -4.69 16.97 22.85
N GLY A 2 -4.51 15.70 22.41
CA GLY A 2 -5.58 14.73 22.28
C GLY A 2 -6.70 15.12 21.29
N GLY A 3 -6.38 15.97 20.32
CA GLY A 3 -7.36 16.46 19.33
C GLY A 3 -8.18 17.67 19.79
N ALA A 4 -7.81 18.32 20.89
CA ALA A 4 -8.50 19.51 21.39
C ALA A 4 -8.40 20.71 20.41
N SER A 5 -7.35 20.74 19.59
CA SER A 5 -7.20 21.71 18.49
C SER A 5 -6.46 21.08 17.30
N TRP A 6 -6.74 21.60 16.10
CA TRP A 6 -6.18 21.12 14.84
C TRP A 6 -5.58 22.28 14.06
N SER A 7 -4.41 22.05 13.46
CA SER A 7 -3.78 22.98 12.52
C SER A 7 -3.54 22.27 11.20
N LYS A 8 -4.01 22.86 10.11
CA LYS A 8 -3.77 22.36 8.75
C LYS A 8 -2.31 22.59 8.36
N ARG A 9 -1.57 21.53 8.03
CA ARG A 9 -0.16 21.58 7.65
C ARG A 9 0.07 21.48 6.14
N LEU A 10 -0.83 20.85 5.41
CA LEU A 10 -0.78 20.69 3.96
C LEU A 10 -2.08 21.15 3.34
N THR A 11 -2.00 21.74 2.16
CA THR A 11 -3.18 22.12 1.34
C THR A 11 -3.52 20.96 0.40
N GLY A 12 -4.75 20.96 -0.11
CA GLY A 12 -5.25 19.96 -1.06
C GLY A 12 -6.36 19.10 -0.48
N THR A 13 -7.07 18.40 -1.36
CA THR A 13 -8.28 17.61 -1.05
C THR A 13 -8.14 16.12 -1.37
N LEU A 14 -7.00 15.71 -1.95
CA LEU A 14 -6.77 14.35 -2.44
C LEU A 14 -5.78 13.56 -1.57
N TRP A 15 -5.61 13.94 -0.30
CA TRP A 15 -4.84 13.15 0.66
C TRP A 15 -5.58 11.84 0.93
N LYS A 16 -4.86 10.70 0.87
CA LYS A 16 -5.44 9.37 0.92
C LYS A 16 -4.97 8.54 2.11
N ASP A 17 -3.72 8.68 2.51
CA ASP A 17 -3.13 7.87 3.58
C ASP A 17 -2.08 8.67 4.34
N VAL A 18 -1.89 8.32 5.63
CA VAL A 18 -0.83 8.85 6.50
C VAL A 18 -0.36 7.77 7.45
N LYS A 19 0.96 7.59 7.56
CA LYS A 19 1.59 6.68 8.52
C LYS A 19 2.74 7.39 9.23
N PHE A 20 3.00 6.96 10.47
CA PHE A 20 4.19 7.36 11.22
C PHE A 20 5.21 6.22 11.19
N LYS A 21 6.50 6.56 11.16
CA LYS A 21 7.56 5.57 11.33
C LYS A 21 7.42 4.92 12.70
N PRO A 22 7.35 3.59 12.80
CA PRO A 22 7.34 2.90 14.08
C PRO A 22 8.58 3.25 14.90
N GLY A 23 8.37 3.58 16.18
CA GLY A 23 9.45 3.96 17.10
C GLY A 23 9.98 5.40 16.97
N ASP A 24 9.65 6.10 15.86
CA ASP A 24 10.05 7.50 15.66
C ASP A 24 8.91 8.35 15.07
N PRO A 25 8.03 8.93 15.89
CA PRO A 25 6.90 9.72 15.41
C PRO A 25 7.29 11.07 14.80
N THR A 26 8.57 11.45 14.79
CA THR A 26 9.02 12.65 14.07
C THR A 26 9.03 12.44 12.56
N ILE A 27 9.19 11.18 12.12
CA ILE A 27 9.13 10.79 10.71
C ILE A 27 7.71 10.32 10.37
N SER A 28 7.16 10.88 9.30
CA SER A 28 5.84 10.51 8.82
C SER A 28 5.77 10.54 7.28
N TYR A 29 4.84 9.76 6.75
CA TYR A 29 4.60 9.56 5.33
C TYR A 29 3.17 9.92 5.03
N ALA A 30 2.91 10.63 3.93
CA ALA A 30 1.56 10.93 3.49
C ALA A 30 1.44 10.84 1.97
N THR A 31 0.30 10.38 1.48
CA THR A 31 0.06 10.28 0.04
C THR A 31 -1.00 11.26 -0.41
N TYR A 32 -0.69 11.94 -1.50
CA TYR A 32 -1.59 12.87 -2.18
C TYR A 32 -1.75 12.42 -3.64
N SER A 33 -2.96 11.94 -4.00
CA SER A 33 -3.16 11.31 -5.31
C SER A 33 -2.11 10.20 -5.53
N GLY A 34 -1.31 10.26 -6.58
CA GLY A 34 -0.24 9.32 -6.91
C GLY A 34 1.17 9.74 -6.45
N SER A 35 1.28 10.60 -5.45
CA SER A 35 2.57 11.12 -4.94
C SER A 35 2.77 10.78 -3.47
N LEU A 36 4.03 10.54 -3.08
CA LEU A 36 4.46 10.36 -1.69
C LEU A 36 5.13 11.63 -1.17
N TYR A 37 4.76 12.02 0.04
CA TYR A 37 5.41 13.07 0.80
C TYR A 37 5.93 12.51 2.13
N THR A 38 7.09 13.00 2.56
CA THR A 38 7.68 12.65 3.87
C THR A 38 7.90 13.90 4.71
N SER A 39 7.80 13.72 6.02
CA SER A 39 8.17 14.72 7.01
C SER A 39 9.17 14.11 7.97
N ALA A 40 10.15 14.88 8.41
CA ALA A 40 11.14 14.53 9.43
C ALA A 40 11.02 15.42 10.70
N ASN A 41 9.90 16.11 10.87
CA ASN A 41 9.70 17.08 11.96
C ASN A 41 8.24 17.10 12.47
N THR A 42 7.68 15.91 12.71
CA THR A 42 6.33 15.75 13.26
C THR A 42 5.23 16.38 12.38
N GLY A 43 5.39 16.33 11.05
CA GLY A 43 4.42 16.86 10.09
C GLY A 43 4.44 18.38 9.93
N ASN A 44 5.45 19.10 10.47
CA ASN A 44 5.52 20.56 10.32
C ASN A 44 5.86 20.99 8.89
N THR A 45 6.80 20.28 8.24
CA THR A 45 7.12 20.45 6.82
C THR A 45 7.13 19.11 6.11
N TRP A 46 6.90 19.12 4.80
CA TRP A 46 6.79 17.94 3.97
C TRP A 46 7.57 18.10 2.68
N SER A 47 8.27 17.05 2.27
CA SER A 47 9.04 16.99 1.04
C SER A 47 8.46 15.92 0.12
N LEU A 48 8.33 16.24 -1.16
CA LEU A 48 7.94 15.28 -2.21
C LEU A 48 9.08 14.29 -2.43
N ILE A 49 8.76 13.00 -2.49
CA ILE A 49 9.69 11.92 -2.83
C ILE A 49 9.49 11.51 -4.29
N THR A 50 10.59 11.42 -5.03
CA THR A 50 10.58 10.88 -6.39
C THR A 50 10.51 9.35 -6.33
N LEU A 51 9.46 8.79 -6.90
CA LEU A 51 9.27 7.34 -6.97
C LEU A 51 9.78 6.78 -8.32
N PRO A 52 10.25 5.52 -8.35
CA PRO A 52 10.74 4.88 -9.58
C PRO A 52 9.62 4.55 -10.59
N VAL A 53 8.34 4.69 -10.17
CA VAL A 53 7.16 4.47 -11.01
C VAL A 53 6.32 5.74 -11.03
N THR A 54 5.91 6.16 -12.22
CA THR A 54 5.09 7.36 -12.45
C THR A 54 3.68 7.01 -12.90
N GLY A 55 2.76 7.97 -12.90
CA GLY A 55 1.40 7.79 -13.40
C GLY A 55 0.44 7.06 -12.45
N ALA A 56 0.85 6.81 -11.22
CA ALA A 56 -0.07 6.35 -10.20
C ALA A 56 -1.14 7.41 -9.89
N ILE A 57 -2.36 6.95 -9.58
CA ILE A 57 -3.47 7.84 -9.17
C ILE A 57 -3.83 7.70 -7.70
N ARG A 58 -3.39 6.59 -7.07
CA ARG A 58 -3.55 6.32 -5.65
C ARG A 58 -2.38 5.50 -5.15
N ILE A 59 -1.98 5.78 -3.90
CA ILE A 59 -0.95 5.05 -3.17
C ILE A 59 -1.47 4.79 -1.76
N ALA A 60 -1.35 3.55 -1.27
CA ALA A 60 -1.52 3.21 0.14
C ALA A 60 -0.16 2.80 0.73
N ILE A 61 0.02 3.07 2.03
CA ILE A 61 1.29 2.94 2.75
C ILE A 61 1.18 1.86 3.83
N ALA A 62 2.20 1.01 3.94
CA ALA A 62 2.39 0.19 5.13
C ALA A 62 3.78 0.39 5.73
N VAL A 63 3.84 0.32 7.05
CA VAL A 63 5.05 0.31 7.87
C VAL A 63 4.93 -0.80 8.89
N THR A 64 6.05 -1.27 9.45
CA THR A 64 6.06 -2.35 10.43
C THR A 64 7.07 -2.07 11.56
N PRO A 65 6.74 -2.40 12.80
CA PRO A 65 7.67 -2.27 13.93
C PRO A 65 8.80 -3.32 13.90
N ASP A 66 8.64 -4.46 13.19
CA ASP A 66 9.68 -5.47 13.05
C ASP A 66 10.92 -4.91 12.32
N ASN A 67 10.72 -4.05 11.33
CA ASN A 67 11.78 -3.25 10.71
C ASN A 67 11.28 -1.83 10.44
N PRO A 68 11.51 -0.88 11.35
CA PRO A 68 11.01 0.49 11.22
C PRO A 68 11.51 1.26 9.99
N ASP A 69 12.59 0.81 9.35
CA ASP A 69 13.12 1.42 8.13
C ASP A 69 12.40 0.94 6.86
N TYR A 70 11.58 -0.13 6.97
CA TYR A 70 10.80 -0.61 5.84
C TYR A 70 9.53 0.23 5.66
N VAL A 71 9.35 0.71 4.45
CA VAL A 71 8.13 1.39 4.01
C VAL A 71 7.67 0.74 2.71
N TYR A 72 6.43 0.26 2.70
CA TYR A 72 5.80 -0.32 1.52
C TYR A 72 4.80 0.66 0.92
N LEU A 73 4.78 0.73 -0.40
CA LEU A 73 3.80 1.50 -1.16
C LEU A 73 3.13 0.58 -2.18
N VAL A 74 1.82 0.49 -2.15
CA VAL A 74 1.06 -0.17 -3.21
C VAL A 74 0.40 0.90 -4.08
N LEU A 75 0.62 0.81 -5.39
CA LEU A 75 0.28 1.83 -6.38
C LEU A 75 -0.81 1.36 -7.34
N THR A 76 -1.73 2.27 -7.66
CA THR A 76 -2.84 2.06 -8.60
C THR A 76 -2.65 2.90 -9.87
N LYS A 77 -2.82 2.29 -11.05
CA LYS A 77 -2.87 2.98 -12.36
C LYS A 77 -4.17 3.74 -12.58
N SER A 78 -4.21 4.56 -13.62
CA SER A 78 -5.40 5.31 -14.04
C SER A 78 -6.58 4.41 -14.46
N ASP A 79 -6.31 3.21 -14.94
CA ASP A 79 -7.30 2.17 -15.26
C ASP A 79 -7.79 1.37 -14.03
N LYS A 80 -7.34 1.75 -12.82
CA LYS A 80 -7.67 1.16 -11.52
C LYS A 80 -7.01 -0.19 -11.23
N THR A 81 -6.14 -0.66 -12.11
CA THR A 81 -5.37 -1.91 -11.93
C THR A 81 -4.13 -1.69 -11.07
N PHE A 82 -3.48 -2.79 -10.68
CA PHE A 82 -2.23 -2.78 -9.94
C PHE A 82 -1.10 -2.17 -10.80
N SER A 83 -0.42 -1.18 -10.26
CA SER A 83 0.74 -0.56 -10.92
C SER A 83 2.03 -1.21 -10.47
N ALA A 84 2.28 -1.18 -9.18
CA ALA A 84 3.49 -1.73 -8.57
C ALA A 84 3.32 -1.83 -7.05
N LEU A 85 4.10 -2.74 -6.45
CA LEU A 85 4.53 -2.63 -5.07
C LEU A 85 5.95 -2.10 -5.03
N LEU A 86 6.16 -1.06 -4.22
CA LEU A 86 7.48 -0.51 -3.95
C LEU A 86 7.86 -0.77 -2.49
N ARG A 87 9.15 -0.95 -2.22
CA ARG A 87 9.70 -1.04 -0.87
C ARG A 87 10.88 -0.09 -0.70
N SER A 88 10.87 0.65 0.39
CA SER A 88 12.04 1.32 0.95
C SER A 88 12.61 0.49 2.09
N VAL A 89 13.93 0.51 2.25
CA VAL A 89 14.68 -0.08 3.38
C VAL A 89 15.46 0.98 4.18
N ASN A 90 15.20 2.26 3.90
CA ASN A 90 15.88 3.42 4.49
C ASN A 90 14.92 4.54 4.87
N SER A 91 13.81 4.16 5.51
CA SER A 91 12.81 5.11 6.03
C SER A 91 12.18 6.01 4.95
N GLY A 92 11.98 5.48 3.74
CA GLY A 92 11.28 6.19 2.66
C GLY A 92 12.13 7.17 1.88
N VAL A 93 13.47 7.10 2.00
CA VAL A 93 14.39 7.95 1.20
C VAL A 93 14.42 7.48 -0.26
N ASP A 94 14.62 6.17 -0.46
CA ASP A 94 14.64 5.54 -1.78
C ASP A 94 13.68 4.36 -1.82
N PHE A 95 13.19 4.03 -3.01
CA PHE A 95 12.26 2.93 -3.25
C PHE A 95 12.71 2.03 -4.38
N THR A 96 12.56 0.73 -4.19
CA THR A 96 12.77 -0.32 -5.19
C THR A 96 11.43 -0.93 -5.59
N VAL A 97 11.24 -1.23 -6.88
CA VAL A 97 10.09 -1.98 -7.39
C VAL A 97 10.24 -3.43 -7.00
N MET A 98 9.29 -3.98 -6.25
CA MET A 98 9.27 -5.38 -5.82
C MET A 98 8.48 -6.25 -6.80
N SER A 99 7.32 -5.78 -7.25
CA SER A 99 6.51 -6.46 -8.27
C SER A 99 5.61 -5.48 -9.02
N THR A 100 5.20 -5.89 -10.23
CA THR A 100 4.25 -5.20 -11.10
C THR A 100 3.15 -6.14 -11.61
N SER A 101 3.19 -7.39 -11.17
CA SER A 101 2.23 -8.45 -11.49
C SER A 101 2.20 -9.48 -10.35
N PRO A 102 1.13 -10.33 -10.26
CA PRO A 102 -0.12 -10.28 -11.01
C PRO A 102 -0.93 -9.02 -10.71
N ASN A 103 -2.07 -8.80 -11.39
CA ASN A 103 -2.98 -7.70 -11.05
C ASN A 103 -3.74 -8.03 -9.76
N ILE A 104 -3.15 -7.72 -8.60
CA ILE A 104 -3.72 -8.02 -7.28
C ILE A 104 -4.97 -7.17 -6.93
N PHE A 105 -5.43 -6.31 -7.86
CA PHE A 105 -6.67 -5.54 -7.75
C PHE A 105 -7.81 -6.09 -8.61
N ASP A 106 -7.56 -7.23 -9.24
CA ASP A 106 -8.46 -7.95 -10.11
C ASP A 106 -9.67 -8.55 -9.39
N TYR A 107 -10.72 -8.82 -10.16
CA TYR A 107 -11.92 -9.55 -9.70
C TYR A 107 -11.67 -11.06 -9.67
N GLU A 108 -10.83 -11.57 -10.59
CA GLU A 108 -10.49 -12.98 -10.66
C GLU A 108 -9.38 -13.34 -9.65
N CYS A 109 -9.25 -14.61 -9.35
CA CYS A 109 -8.34 -15.06 -8.30
C CYS A 109 -6.90 -15.29 -8.75
N ASP A 110 -6.63 -15.20 -10.04
CA ASP A 110 -5.29 -15.40 -10.62
C ASP A 110 -4.61 -14.08 -11.02
N GLY A 111 -5.32 -12.95 -10.92
CA GLY A 111 -4.79 -11.64 -11.29
C GLY A 111 -4.56 -11.47 -12.80
N SER A 112 -5.30 -12.21 -13.65
CA SER A 112 -5.12 -12.22 -15.10
C SER A 112 -5.89 -11.13 -15.84
N GLU A 113 -6.90 -10.53 -15.21
CA GLU A 113 -7.74 -9.52 -15.86
C GLU A 113 -7.10 -8.14 -15.94
N THR A 114 -7.63 -7.33 -16.85
CA THR A 114 -7.19 -5.95 -17.11
C THR A 114 -8.08 -4.90 -16.43
N SER A 115 -8.94 -5.32 -15.51
CA SER A 115 -9.82 -4.47 -14.71
C SER A 115 -9.42 -4.50 -13.23
N GLY A 116 -9.98 -3.61 -12.40
CA GLY A 116 -9.72 -3.60 -10.97
C GLY A 116 -10.39 -2.45 -10.24
N GLN A 117 -10.33 -2.46 -8.91
CA GLN A 117 -10.90 -1.44 -8.04
C GLN A 117 -9.87 -0.74 -7.13
N GLY A 118 -8.57 -0.80 -7.42
CA GLY A 118 -7.52 -0.21 -6.60
C GLY A 118 -7.68 1.28 -6.29
N PHE A 119 -8.52 1.99 -7.03
CA PHE A 119 -8.90 3.37 -6.70
C PHE A 119 -9.84 3.45 -5.48
N TYR A 120 -10.68 2.43 -5.26
CA TYR A 120 -11.76 2.46 -4.26
C TYR A 120 -11.44 1.63 -3.01
N ASP A 121 -11.09 0.36 -3.17
CA ASP A 121 -11.02 -0.65 -2.09
C ASP A 121 -9.58 -0.95 -1.64
N LEU A 122 -8.65 -0.01 -1.74
CA LEU A 122 -7.24 -0.27 -1.50
C LEU A 122 -6.85 -0.13 -0.04
N CYS A 123 -6.26 -1.19 0.52
CA CYS A 123 -5.52 -1.16 1.77
C CYS A 123 -4.25 -2.03 1.69
N ILE A 124 -3.29 -1.75 2.56
CA ILE A 124 -2.07 -2.55 2.72
C ILE A 124 -1.69 -2.60 4.21
N ALA A 125 -1.22 -3.75 4.67
CA ALA A 125 -0.65 -3.93 6.00
C ALA A 125 0.62 -4.77 5.92
N ALA A 126 1.63 -4.44 6.73
CA ALA A 126 2.79 -5.27 6.96
C ALA A 126 2.70 -5.94 8.33
N ASP A 127 3.15 -7.19 8.42
CA ASP A 127 3.11 -7.96 9.65
C ASP A 127 4.02 -7.31 10.72
N PRO A 128 3.53 -7.15 11.96
CA PRO A 128 4.29 -6.49 13.01
C PRO A 128 5.48 -7.31 13.54
N THR A 129 5.60 -8.59 13.17
CA THR A 129 6.64 -9.52 13.63
C THR A 129 7.48 -10.09 12.49
N ASN A 130 7.14 -9.78 11.23
CA ASN A 130 7.92 -10.19 10.06
C ASN A 130 7.76 -9.15 8.93
N ALA A 131 8.74 -8.28 8.81
CA ALA A 131 8.73 -7.17 7.85
C ALA A 131 8.55 -7.60 6.39
N ASN A 132 8.87 -8.86 6.02
CA ASN A 132 8.70 -9.38 4.67
C ASN A 132 7.29 -9.96 4.41
N THR A 133 6.45 -10.06 5.43
CA THR A 133 5.06 -10.50 5.27
C THR A 133 4.15 -9.28 5.13
N ILE A 134 3.46 -9.18 4.00
CA ILE A 134 2.53 -8.10 3.70
C ILE A 134 1.22 -8.64 3.15
N TYR A 135 0.16 -7.91 3.44
CA TYR A 135 -1.19 -8.17 2.96
C TYR A 135 -1.70 -6.96 2.19
N VAL A 136 -2.31 -7.19 1.04
CA VAL A 136 -2.99 -6.17 0.26
C VAL A 136 -4.44 -6.59 0.08
N GLY A 137 -5.36 -5.69 0.43
CA GLY A 137 -6.78 -5.82 0.19
C GLY A 137 -7.23 -4.85 -0.90
N SER A 138 -8.00 -5.38 -1.81
CA SER A 138 -8.83 -4.68 -2.77
C SER A 138 -10.15 -5.46 -2.84
N ILE A 139 -10.59 -5.91 -4.01
CA ILE A 139 -11.71 -6.85 -4.14
C ILE A 139 -11.37 -8.18 -3.45
N ASN A 140 -10.17 -8.66 -3.71
CA ASN A 140 -9.58 -9.86 -3.12
C ASN A 140 -8.50 -9.49 -2.11
N ASN A 141 -8.17 -10.43 -1.21
CA ASN A 141 -7.03 -10.24 -0.32
C ASN A 141 -5.86 -11.11 -0.77
N TRP A 142 -4.71 -10.48 -0.87
CA TRP A 142 -3.47 -11.09 -1.29
C TRP A 142 -2.41 -11.00 -0.19
N LYS A 143 -1.54 -12.00 -0.13
CA LYS A 143 -0.43 -12.09 0.81
C LYS A 143 0.88 -12.30 0.05
N SER A 144 1.92 -11.63 0.48
CA SER A 144 3.31 -11.94 0.15
C SER A 144 4.07 -12.27 1.43
N THR A 145 5.05 -13.17 1.36
CA THR A 145 5.94 -13.51 2.48
C THR A 145 7.41 -13.25 2.16
N ASP A 146 7.69 -12.63 1.03
CA ASP A 146 9.04 -12.35 0.50
C ASP A 146 9.24 -10.84 0.19
N GLY A 147 8.52 -9.99 0.89
CA GLY A 147 8.63 -8.53 0.74
C GLY A 147 7.95 -7.99 -0.50
N GLY A 148 6.97 -8.71 -1.06
CA GLY A 148 6.16 -8.25 -2.18
C GLY A 148 6.65 -8.69 -3.55
N VAL A 149 7.55 -9.68 -3.62
CA VAL A 149 8.02 -10.24 -4.89
C VAL A 149 6.99 -11.19 -5.48
N ASN A 150 6.50 -12.13 -4.66
CA ASN A 150 5.48 -13.10 -5.05
C ASN A 150 4.20 -12.92 -4.22
N TRP A 151 3.08 -13.23 -4.83
CA TRP A 151 1.76 -13.04 -4.26
C TRP A 151 0.95 -14.33 -4.26
N THR A 152 0.22 -14.56 -3.18
CA THR A 152 -0.75 -15.65 -3.04
C THR A 152 -2.08 -15.04 -2.61
N ILE A 153 -3.17 -15.41 -3.29
CA ILE A 153 -4.50 -15.02 -2.85
C ILE A 153 -4.86 -15.75 -1.55
N VAL A 154 -5.42 -15.02 -0.59
CA VAL A 154 -5.82 -15.57 0.72
C VAL A 154 -7.33 -15.52 0.94
N SER A 155 -8.03 -14.66 0.22
CA SER A 155 -9.49 -14.69 0.14
C SER A 155 -9.98 -14.13 -1.17
N HIS A 156 -11.10 -14.67 -1.66
CA HIS A 156 -11.79 -14.24 -2.88
C HIS A 156 -13.18 -13.72 -2.53
N TRP A 157 -13.62 -12.67 -3.20
CA TRP A 157 -14.88 -11.99 -2.91
C TRP A 157 -16.15 -12.81 -3.26
N VAL A 158 -16.04 -13.77 -4.19
CA VAL A 158 -17.11 -14.70 -4.55
C VAL A 158 -16.85 -16.07 -3.96
N GLY A 159 -17.87 -16.69 -3.36
CA GLY A 159 -17.81 -18.07 -2.86
C GLY A 159 -17.55 -19.08 -3.96
N SER A 160 -16.98 -20.18 -3.61
CA SER A 160 -16.35 -21.34 -4.27
C SER A 160 -16.94 -21.92 -5.57
N THR A 161 -17.48 -21.15 -6.48
CA THR A 161 -17.89 -21.66 -7.82
C THR A 161 -16.75 -21.59 -8.86
N PHE A 162 -15.66 -20.91 -8.54
CA PHE A 162 -14.49 -20.85 -9.39
C PHE A 162 -13.49 -21.90 -8.94
N GLY A 163 -13.41 -22.98 -9.66
CA GLY A 163 -12.51 -24.12 -9.57
C GLY A 163 -11.23 -24.00 -8.70
N THR A 164 -10.37 -24.97 -8.76
CA THR A 164 -9.20 -25.24 -7.92
C THR A 164 -8.13 -24.14 -7.74
N ILE A 165 -8.28 -22.96 -8.32
CA ILE A 165 -7.29 -21.87 -8.31
C ILE A 165 -7.50 -20.92 -7.14
N CYS A 166 -8.74 -20.67 -6.70
CA CYS A 166 -9.02 -19.79 -5.58
C CYS A 166 -8.96 -20.54 -4.24
N ALA A 167 -8.03 -20.15 -3.38
CA ALA A 167 -8.08 -20.52 -1.97
C ALA A 167 -9.40 -20.01 -1.35
N ALA A 168 -9.84 -20.65 -0.26
CA ALA A 168 -11.13 -20.46 0.37
C ALA A 168 -11.66 -19.01 0.35
N SER A 169 -12.89 -18.83 -0.14
CA SER A 169 -13.59 -17.55 -0.06
C SER A 169 -13.92 -17.24 1.41
N VAL A 170 -13.65 -16.03 1.82
CA VAL A 170 -14.10 -15.48 3.10
C VAL A 170 -15.11 -14.39 2.77
N HIS A 171 -16.38 -14.62 3.07
CA HIS A 171 -17.34 -13.52 3.13
C HIS A 171 -17.09 -12.75 4.43
N ALA A 172 -16.69 -11.49 4.31
CA ALA A 172 -16.72 -10.57 5.44
C ALA A 172 -18.10 -9.92 5.55
#